data_b54e493434a3bc5b1ebb9fbf24e81b48
#
_entry.id   b54e493434a3bc5b1ebb9fbf24e81b48
#
_cell.length_a   1.000
_cell.length_b   1.000
_cell.length_c   1.000
_cell.angle_alpha   90.00
_cell.angle_beta   90.00
_cell.angle_gamma   90.00
#
_symmetry.space_group_name_H-M   'P 1'
#
loop_
_entity.id
_entity.type
_entity.pdbx_description
1 polymer ?
#
loop_
_entity_poly.entity_id
_entity_poly.type
_entity_poly.pdbx_seq_one_letter_code
_entity_poly.pdbx_strand_id
1 'polypeptide(L)'
;PHWQVKKIDSTLRGNPGGELEAMMAAQGCRMAVVAPAYPAAGRHTRDGRCYVHGVPLDQTEFASDPKTPVSRAEISEIIAMQSRLPCLTLNAGQLPAALATAGEEKRVLIVDAWEDSHLDQVIDAVAPHARETLLVGSAG
;
A
#
# COMPACT_ATOMS: atom_id res chain seq x y z
N PRO A 1 15.38 11.02 10.63
CA PRO A 1 15.16 10.44 9.31
C PRO A 1 14.14 11.23 8.51
N HIS A 2 14.36 11.33 7.22
CA HIS A 2 13.41 11.97 6.32
C HIS A 2 12.37 10.96 5.86
N TRP A 3 11.15 11.11 6.36
CA TRP A 3 10.05 10.27 5.93
C TRP A 3 9.48 10.81 4.63
N GLN A 4 9.28 9.92 3.67
CA GLN A 4 8.61 10.21 2.41
C GLN A 4 7.29 9.47 2.42
N VAL A 5 6.20 10.22 2.50
CA VAL A 5 4.87 9.66 2.70
C VAL A 5 3.92 10.12 1.61
N LYS A 6 3.18 9.18 1.06
CA LYS A 6 2.07 9.47 0.17
C LYS A 6 0.78 8.97 0.80
N LYS A 7 -0.20 9.86 0.92
CA LYS A 7 -1.53 9.49 1.38
C LYS A 7 -2.39 9.04 0.19
N ILE A 8 -3.04 7.89 0.34
CA ILE A 8 -4.01 7.40 -0.63
C ILE A 8 -5.36 7.16 0.05
N ASP A 9 -6.39 7.00 -0.77
CA ASP A 9 -7.71 6.61 -0.27
C ASP A 9 -7.65 5.18 0.26
N SER A 10 -8.16 4.94 1.45
CA SER A 10 -8.19 3.60 2.06
C SER A 10 -9.04 2.61 1.27
N THR A 11 -9.88 3.07 0.37
CA THR A 11 -10.65 2.24 -0.56
C THR A 11 -10.08 2.23 -1.97
N LEU A 12 -8.86 2.77 -2.15
CA LEU A 12 -8.07 2.73 -3.39
C LEU A 12 -8.73 3.40 -4.59
N ARG A 13 -9.56 4.41 -4.34
CA ARG A 13 -10.15 5.22 -5.41
C ARG A 13 -9.08 6.12 -6.04
N GLY A 14 -9.28 6.47 -7.31
CA GLY A 14 -8.37 7.32 -8.05
C GLY A 14 -7.32 6.51 -8.81
N ASN A 15 -6.08 7.00 -8.83
CA ASN A 15 -4.96 6.39 -9.55
C ASN A 15 -3.75 6.19 -8.64
N PRO A 16 -3.88 5.39 -7.58
CA PRO A 16 -2.78 5.22 -6.61
C PRO A 16 -1.51 4.63 -7.23
N GLY A 17 -1.64 3.68 -8.16
CA GLY A 17 -0.47 3.05 -8.81
C GLY A 17 0.35 4.03 -9.63
N GLY A 18 -0.30 4.81 -10.48
CA GLY A 18 0.38 5.82 -11.29
C GLY A 18 0.99 6.93 -10.44
N GLU A 19 0.27 7.37 -9.42
CA GLU A 19 0.74 8.43 -8.52
C GLU A 19 1.95 7.98 -7.71
N LEU A 20 1.95 6.76 -7.17
CA LEU A 20 3.09 6.27 -6.40
C LEU A 20 4.32 6.07 -7.27
N GLU A 21 4.17 5.60 -8.49
CA GLU A 21 5.29 5.44 -9.42
C GLU A 21 5.94 6.78 -9.75
N ALA A 22 5.13 7.79 -10.03
CA ALA A 22 5.61 9.14 -10.30
C ALA A 22 6.34 9.74 -9.09
N MET A 23 5.81 9.54 -7.91
CA MET A 23 6.41 10.06 -6.68
C MET A 23 7.72 9.35 -6.34
N MET A 24 7.79 8.04 -6.54
CA MET A 24 9.03 7.28 -6.37
C MET A 24 10.13 7.82 -7.28
N ALA A 25 9.80 8.07 -8.54
CA ALA A 25 10.76 8.62 -9.50
C ALA A 25 11.22 10.02 -9.09
N ALA A 26 10.28 10.88 -8.68
CA ALA A 26 10.58 12.25 -8.28
C ALA A 26 11.46 12.33 -7.04
N GLN A 27 11.31 11.40 -6.10
CA GLN A 27 12.03 11.41 -4.83
C GLN A 27 13.19 10.42 -4.75
N GLY A 28 13.45 9.68 -5.83
CA GLY A 28 14.55 8.73 -5.86
C GLY A 28 14.35 7.52 -4.95
N CYS A 29 13.12 7.13 -4.69
CA CYS A 29 12.81 5.96 -3.87
C CYS A 29 12.96 4.67 -4.67
N ARG A 30 13.56 3.63 -4.05
CA ARG A 30 13.66 2.30 -4.64
C ARG A 30 12.48 1.41 -4.27
N MET A 31 11.87 1.68 -3.13
CA MET A 31 10.81 0.86 -2.58
C MET A 31 9.60 1.72 -2.29
N ALA A 32 8.42 1.18 -2.53
CA ALA A 32 7.18 1.72 -1.98
C ALA A 32 6.58 0.66 -1.07
N VAL A 33 6.26 1.04 0.15
CA VAL A 33 5.57 0.17 1.11
C VAL A 33 4.14 0.65 1.20
N VAL A 34 3.21 -0.20 0.75
CA VAL A 34 1.79 0.17 0.63
C VAL A 34 0.99 -0.53 1.72
N ALA A 35 0.43 0.25 2.63
CA ALA A 35 -0.41 -0.25 3.71
C ALA A 35 -1.65 0.66 3.81
N PRO A 36 -2.64 0.49 2.93
CA PRO A 36 -3.78 1.40 2.85
C PRO A 36 -4.84 1.15 3.91
N ALA A 37 -4.60 0.25 4.85
CA ALA A 37 -5.56 -0.10 5.88
C ALA A 37 -5.89 1.08 6.79
N TYR A 38 -7.13 1.10 7.26
CA TYR A 38 -7.60 2.05 8.27
C TYR A 38 -8.51 1.28 9.22
N PRO A 39 -7.92 0.52 10.19
CA PRO A 39 -8.68 -0.39 11.04
C PRO A 39 -9.81 0.28 11.82
N ALA A 40 -9.58 1.50 12.32
CA ALA A 40 -10.60 2.25 13.06
C ALA A 40 -11.85 2.54 12.22
N ALA A 41 -11.72 2.60 10.90
CA ALA A 41 -12.84 2.80 9.98
C ALA A 41 -13.29 1.51 9.30
N GLY A 42 -12.83 0.35 9.78
CA GLY A 42 -13.20 -0.94 9.24
C GLY A 42 -12.54 -1.30 7.92
N ARG A 43 -11.44 -0.64 7.55
CA ARG A 43 -10.69 -0.94 6.33
C ARG A 43 -9.49 -1.80 6.66
N HIS A 44 -9.46 -3.02 6.14
CA HIS A 44 -8.42 -4.01 6.43
C HIS A 44 -7.78 -4.51 5.14
N THR A 45 -6.51 -4.95 5.26
CA THR A 45 -5.81 -5.63 4.16
C THR A 45 -5.40 -7.01 4.66
N ARG A 46 -5.85 -8.06 3.95
CA ARG A 46 -5.47 -9.46 4.22
C ARG A 46 -5.22 -10.16 2.90
N ASP A 47 -4.12 -10.91 2.82
CA ASP A 47 -3.71 -11.64 1.62
C ASP A 47 -3.67 -10.73 0.38
N GLY A 48 -3.26 -9.47 0.58
CA GLY A 48 -3.17 -8.47 -0.49
C GLY A 48 -4.50 -7.92 -0.95
N ARG A 49 -5.59 -8.21 -0.26
CA ARG A 49 -6.93 -7.76 -0.62
C ARG A 49 -7.46 -6.74 0.36
N CYS A 50 -8.16 -5.73 -0.17
CA CYS A 50 -8.83 -4.73 0.64
C CYS A 50 -10.24 -5.19 1.04
N TYR A 51 -10.56 -4.98 2.32
CA TYR A 51 -11.88 -5.26 2.88
C TYR A 51 -12.43 -4.03 3.57
N VAL A 52 -13.75 -3.83 3.44
CA VAL A 52 -14.49 -2.80 4.17
C VAL A 52 -15.53 -3.51 5.02
N HIS A 53 -15.38 -3.41 6.34
CA HIS A 53 -16.25 -4.11 7.31
C HIS A 53 -16.42 -5.61 6.98
N GLY A 54 -15.30 -6.26 6.61
CA GLY A 54 -15.28 -7.69 6.31
C GLY A 54 -15.74 -8.08 4.91
N VAL A 55 -16.09 -7.11 4.06
CA VAL A 55 -16.54 -7.35 2.69
C VAL A 55 -15.44 -6.95 1.71
N PRO A 56 -15.08 -7.82 0.73
CA PRO A 56 -14.09 -7.44 -0.28
C PRO A 56 -14.48 -6.15 -1.00
N LEU A 57 -13.50 -5.32 -1.29
CA LEU A 57 -13.72 -3.97 -1.83
C LEU A 57 -14.54 -3.96 -3.12
N ASP A 58 -14.33 -4.92 -4.00
CA ASP A 58 -15.04 -5.04 -5.27
C ASP A 58 -16.49 -5.49 -5.12
N GLN A 59 -16.91 -5.86 -3.92
CA GLN A 59 -18.28 -6.24 -3.59
C GLN A 59 -18.98 -5.17 -2.72
N THR A 60 -18.36 -4.01 -2.58
CA THR A 60 -18.91 -2.90 -1.80
C THR A 60 -19.51 -1.84 -2.72
N GLU A 61 -20.13 -0.82 -2.11
CA GLU A 61 -20.63 0.35 -2.82
C GLU A 61 -19.55 1.11 -3.57
N PHE A 62 -18.29 1.00 -3.17
CA PHE A 62 -17.16 1.67 -3.83
C PHE A 62 -16.91 1.14 -5.24
N ALA A 63 -17.34 -0.10 -5.53
CA ALA A 63 -17.27 -0.66 -6.88
C ALA A 63 -18.19 0.05 -7.86
N SER A 64 -19.23 0.72 -7.36
CA SER A 64 -20.23 1.42 -8.15
C SER A 64 -20.05 2.93 -8.12
N ASP A 65 -18.93 3.43 -7.61
CA ASP A 65 -18.66 4.88 -7.57
C ASP A 65 -18.66 5.43 -8.99
N PRO A 66 -19.56 6.40 -9.31
CA PRO A 66 -19.67 6.89 -10.69
C PRO A 66 -18.45 7.67 -11.17
N LYS A 67 -17.64 8.21 -10.26
CA LYS A 67 -16.44 8.98 -10.62
C LYS A 67 -15.20 8.12 -10.72
N THR A 68 -15.00 7.23 -9.74
CA THR A 68 -13.82 6.40 -9.63
C THR A 68 -14.22 4.99 -9.16
N PRO A 69 -14.82 4.19 -10.03
CA PRO A 69 -15.26 2.84 -9.66
C PRO A 69 -14.05 1.97 -9.29
N VAL A 70 -14.21 1.16 -8.25
CA VAL A 70 -13.20 0.20 -7.82
C VAL A 70 -13.71 -1.19 -8.17
N SER A 71 -13.12 -1.79 -9.19
CA SER A 71 -13.57 -3.08 -9.73
C SER A 71 -12.84 -4.28 -9.16
N ARG A 72 -11.83 -4.06 -8.33
CA ARG A 72 -11.00 -5.14 -7.77
C ARG A 72 -10.71 -4.91 -6.31
N ALA A 73 -10.53 -6.00 -5.56
CA ALA A 73 -10.14 -5.95 -4.15
C ALA A 73 -8.63 -6.19 -3.95
N GLU A 74 -7.98 -6.91 -4.87
CA GLU A 74 -6.53 -7.14 -4.77
C GLU A 74 -5.74 -5.89 -5.11
N ILE A 75 -4.95 -5.44 -4.15
CA ILE A 75 -4.15 -4.21 -4.25
C ILE A 75 -3.13 -4.34 -5.39
N SER A 76 -2.46 -5.49 -5.50
CA SER A 76 -1.48 -5.72 -6.57
C SER A 76 -2.09 -5.60 -7.96
N GLU A 77 -3.32 -6.06 -8.15
CA GLU A 77 -4.02 -5.93 -9.42
C GLU A 77 -4.38 -4.48 -9.72
N ILE A 78 -4.82 -3.73 -8.72
CA ILE A 78 -5.14 -2.31 -8.87
C ILE A 78 -3.89 -1.53 -9.29
N ILE A 79 -2.77 -1.77 -8.62
CA ILE A 79 -1.52 -1.11 -8.94
C ILE A 79 -1.00 -1.54 -10.32
N ALA A 80 -1.13 -2.83 -10.66
CA ALA A 80 -0.67 -3.36 -11.94
C ALA A 80 -1.42 -2.75 -13.15
N MET A 81 -2.67 -2.34 -12.96
CA MET A 81 -3.42 -1.64 -14.00
C MET A 81 -2.92 -0.21 -14.24
N GLN A 82 -2.18 0.35 -13.29
CA GLN A 82 -1.80 1.76 -13.27
C GLN A 82 -0.29 1.97 -13.29
N SER A 83 0.50 0.91 -13.11
CA SER A 83 1.95 0.96 -12.99
C SER A 83 2.56 -0.34 -13.48
N ARG A 84 3.84 -0.27 -13.91
CA ARG A 84 4.60 -1.44 -14.35
C ARG A 84 5.52 -2.00 -13.27
N LEU A 85 5.51 -1.41 -12.08
CA LEU A 85 6.38 -1.83 -10.99
C LEU A 85 6.01 -3.22 -10.47
N PRO A 86 6.99 -4.10 -10.19
CA PRO A 86 6.72 -5.39 -9.57
C PRO A 86 6.14 -5.20 -8.17
N CYS A 87 5.12 -5.99 -7.86
CA CYS A 87 4.44 -5.97 -6.57
C CYS A 87 4.66 -7.28 -5.83
N LEU A 88 4.91 -7.20 -4.53
CA LEU A 88 5.02 -8.35 -3.65
C LEU A 88 4.14 -8.11 -2.42
N THR A 89 3.30 -9.09 -2.09
CA THR A 89 2.43 -9.02 -0.92
C THR A 89 3.07 -9.76 0.24
N LEU A 90 3.12 -9.10 1.41
CA LEU A 90 3.70 -9.66 2.63
C LEU A 90 2.83 -9.35 3.85
N ASN A 91 3.11 -10.03 4.96
CA ASN A 91 2.60 -9.58 6.26
C ASN A 91 3.63 -8.63 6.91
N ALA A 92 3.21 -7.96 7.99
CA ALA A 92 4.06 -6.99 8.67
C ALA A 92 5.35 -7.61 9.24
N GLY A 93 5.28 -8.87 9.66
CA GLY A 93 6.46 -9.58 10.18
C GLY A 93 7.51 -9.91 9.14
N GLN A 94 7.13 -9.99 7.86
CA GLN A 94 8.05 -10.27 6.76
C GLN A 94 8.72 -9.01 6.21
N LEU A 95 8.21 -7.84 6.55
CA LEU A 95 8.66 -6.58 5.98
C LEU A 95 10.13 -6.25 6.28
N PRO A 96 10.63 -6.41 7.53
CA PRO A 96 12.04 -6.09 7.80
C PRO A 96 13.02 -6.88 6.91
N ALA A 97 12.80 -8.17 6.74
CA ALA A 97 13.64 -9.00 5.90
C ALA A 97 13.56 -8.59 4.42
N ALA A 98 12.36 -8.28 3.94
CA ALA A 98 12.16 -7.85 2.56
C ALA A 98 12.90 -6.54 2.27
N LEU A 99 12.87 -5.58 3.20
CA LEU A 99 13.59 -4.31 3.05
C LEU A 99 15.10 -4.50 3.13
N ALA A 100 15.58 -5.38 4.01
CA ALA A 100 17.00 -5.63 4.19
C ALA A 100 17.63 -6.35 2.99
N THR A 101 16.86 -7.18 2.27
CA THR A 101 17.33 -7.93 1.12
C THR A 101 17.01 -7.26 -0.22
N ALA A 102 16.42 -6.07 -0.20
CA ALA A 102 16.08 -5.36 -1.42
C ALA A 102 17.33 -4.96 -2.19
N GLY A 103 17.32 -5.27 -3.50
CA GLY A 103 18.37 -4.83 -4.40
C GLY A 103 18.13 -3.43 -4.92
N GLU A 104 18.72 -3.09 -6.07
CA GLU A 104 18.55 -1.78 -6.68
C GLU A 104 17.26 -1.63 -7.50
N GLU A 105 16.57 -2.72 -7.75
CA GLU A 105 15.33 -2.70 -8.51
C GLU A 105 14.21 -2.02 -7.74
N LYS A 106 13.43 -1.21 -8.44
CA LYS A 106 12.25 -0.58 -7.86
C LYS A 106 11.16 -1.64 -7.67
N ARG A 107 10.55 -1.64 -6.50
CA ARG A 107 9.49 -2.59 -6.13
C ARG A 107 8.42 -1.93 -5.29
N VAL A 108 7.24 -2.55 -5.33
CA VAL A 108 6.13 -2.19 -4.46
C VAL A 108 5.88 -3.35 -3.51
N LEU A 109 5.96 -3.07 -2.21
CA LEU A 109 5.68 -4.05 -1.16
C LEU A 109 4.31 -3.72 -0.56
N ILE A 110 3.36 -4.63 -0.73
CA ILE A 110 2.02 -4.49 -0.20
C ILE A 110 1.95 -5.25 1.11
N VAL A 111 1.62 -4.56 2.20
CA VAL A 111 1.66 -5.14 3.54
C VAL A 111 0.27 -5.31 4.09
N ASP A 112 -0.05 -6.55 4.48
CA ASP A 112 -1.31 -6.86 5.14
C ASP A 112 -1.36 -6.21 6.52
N ALA A 113 -2.48 -5.57 6.82
CA ALA A 113 -2.70 -4.93 8.10
C ALA A 113 -4.20 -4.93 8.42
N TRP A 114 -4.55 -5.36 9.63
CA TRP A 114 -5.93 -5.35 10.09
C TRP A 114 -6.04 -4.86 11.55
N GLU A 115 -4.94 -4.46 12.13
CA GLU A 115 -4.85 -3.87 13.46
C GLU A 115 -3.86 -2.71 13.45
N ASP A 116 -4.02 -1.76 14.36
CA ASP A 116 -3.08 -0.64 14.47
C ASP A 116 -1.67 -1.10 14.77
N SER A 117 -1.50 -2.20 15.52
CA SER A 117 -0.18 -2.77 15.79
C SER A 117 0.56 -3.18 14.52
N HIS A 118 -0.15 -3.62 13.49
CA HIS A 118 0.46 -3.95 12.20
C HIS A 118 1.01 -2.71 11.52
N LEU A 119 0.29 -1.59 11.59
CA LEU A 119 0.75 -0.32 11.04
C LEU A 119 1.99 0.18 11.79
N ASP A 120 2.03 0.03 13.11
CA ASP A 120 3.21 0.35 13.91
C ASP A 120 4.42 -0.48 13.51
N GLN A 121 4.22 -1.78 13.24
CA GLN A 121 5.28 -2.66 12.74
C GLN A 121 5.81 -2.20 11.40
N VAL A 122 4.93 -1.73 10.52
CA VAL A 122 5.32 -1.18 9.21
C VAL A 122 6.22 0.03 9.39
N ILE A 123 5.83 0.96 10.25
CA ILE A 123 6.61 2.16 10.52
C ILE A 123 7.98 1.80 11.10
N ASP A 124 8.02 0.90 12.07
CA ASP A 124 9.27 0.46 12.68
C ASP A 124 10.21 -0.21 11.65
N ALA A 125 9.65 -1.00 10.75
CA ALA A 125 10.45 -1.68 9.72
C ALA A 125 11.00 -0.69 8.68
N VAL A 126 10.23 0.32 8.32
CA VAL A 126 10.63 1.31 7.31
C VAL A 126 11.64 2.32 7.86
N ALA A 127 11.63 2.61 9.16
CA ALA A 127 12.46 3.66 9.75
C ALA A 127 13.94 3.60 9.33
N PRO A 128 14.63 2.43 9.36
CA PRO A 128 16.03 2.37 8.91
C PRO A 128 16.23 2.63 7.42
N HIS A 129 15.16 2.55 6.63
CA HIS A 129 15.21 2.68 5.16
C HIS A 129 14.42 3.90 4.67
N ALA A 130 14.11 4.84 5.55
CA ALA A 130 13.18 5.94 5.25
C ALA A 130 13.60 6.79 4.04
N ARG A 131 14.91 6.96 3.81
CA ARG A 131 15.40 7.76 2.68
C ARG A 131 15.15 7.15 1.32
N GLU A 132 15.04 5.83 1.26
CA GLU A 132 14.90 5.08 0.01
C GLU A 132 13.51 4.52 -0.18
N THR A 133 12.61 4.76 0.76
CA THR A 133 11.31 4.12 0.81
C THR A 133 10.20 5.16 0.82
N LEU A 134 9.25 5.01 -0.10
CA LEU A 134 8.02 5.78 -0.08
C LEU A 134 6.99 4.99 0.75
N LEU A 135 6.55 5.58 1.85
CA LEU A 135 5.50 4.98 2.68
C LEU A 135 4.15 5.44 2.15
N VAL A 136 3.34 4.50 1.72
CA VAL A 136 2.04 4.77 1.12
C VAL A 136 0.94 4.26 2.05
N GLY A 137 0.14 5.17 2.58
CA GLY A 137 -0.89 4.80 3.53
C GLY A 137 -2.13 5.67 3.39
N SER A 138 -3.14 5.33 4.20
CA SER A 138 -4.37 6.10 4.30
C SER A 138 -4.36 6.92 5.60
N ALA A 139 -5.54 7.41 6.03
CA ALA A 139 -5.64 8.27 7.22
C ALA A 139 -5.43 7.54 8.55
N GLY A 140 -5.30 6.23 8.52
CA GLY A 140 -5.11 5.43 9.74
C GLY A 140 -3.75 5.51 10.40
#